data_0d83c0353389c5f6e9a34cd5eb2f09a2
#
_entry.id   0d83c0353389c5f6e9a34cd5eb2f09a2
#
_cell.length_a   1.000
_cell.length_b   1.000
_cell.length_c   1.000
_cell.angle_alpha   90.00
_cell.angle_beta   90.00
_cell.angle_gamma   90.00
#
_symmetry.space_group_name_H-M   'P 1'
#
loop_
_entity.id
_entity.type
_entity.pdbx_description
1 polymer ?
#
loop_
_entity_poly.entity_id
_entity_poly.type
_entity_poly.pdbx_seq_one_letter_code
_entity_poly.pdbx_strand_id
1 'polypeptide(L)'
;MTKELKKRIITSVVLLTIVLNCLYINNYSWLILLFVVSFLCWLEFFNIVKKIKININLKGILNISSIILLLLFINSAYRIKITSAPDIILFLLLVCIFSDIGGYVVGKTIGGKKLTKISPNKTMSGSLGSFLFSLFPSGIFIILYEITKLDNFLFSSKPFYFENSIIILCILLSFVCQIGDLIISYFKRMAKLKDTGKILPGHGGILDRIDGIIFAIPAIYYLNNYFGIIWWF
;
A
#
# COMPACT_ATOMS: atom_id res chain seq x y z
N MET A 1 5.99 22.17 18.27
CA MET A 1 5.33 21.29 17.29
C MET A 1 4.26 22.11 16.57
N THR A 2 4.33 22.22 15.23
CA THR A 2 3.38 23.02 14.45
C THR A 2 1.96 22.41 14.52
N LYS A 3 0.91 23.25 14.42
CA LYS A 3 -0.50 22.78 14.43
C LYS A 3 -0.76 21.72 13.32
N GLU A 4 -0.11 21.85 12.18
CA GLU A 4 -0.22 20.90 11.07
C GLU A 4 0.43 19.54 11.39
N LEU A 5 1.59 19.53 12.04
CA LEU A 5 2.26 18.29 12.44
C LEU A 5 1.41 17.53 13.47
N LYS A 6 0.78 18.22 14.43
CA LYS A 6 -0.17 17.59 15.36
C LYS A 6 -1.33 16.92 14.65
N LYS A 7 -1.96 17.64 13.68
CA LYS A 7 -3.07 17.05 12.89
C LYS A 7 -2.63 15.79 12.13
N ARG A 8 -1.45 15.81 11.54
CA ARG A 8 -0.89 14.64 10.82
C ARG A 8 -0.68 13.44 11.76
N ILE A 9 -0.05 13.65 12.90
CA ILE A 9 0.17 12.56 13.85
C ILE A 9 -1.16 11.98 14.34
N ILE A 10 -2.12 12.82 14.72
CA ILE A 10 -3.43 12.36 15.19
C ILE A 10 -4.15 11.54 14.12
N THR A 11 -4.22 12.05 12.86
CA THR A 11 -4.85 11.29 11.76
C THR A 11 -4.16 9.98 11.47
N SER A 12 -2.81 9.91 11.50
CA SER A 12 -2.08 8.66 11.30
C SER A 12 -2.37 7.64 12.39
N VAL A 13 -2.38 8.07 13.66
CA VAL A 13 -2.68 7.20 14.81
C VAL A 13 -4.11 6.68 14.73
N VAL A 14 -5.08 7.54 14.46
CA VAL A 14 -6.50 7.15 14.31
C VAL A 14 -6.67 6.15 13.17
N LEU A 15 -6.10 6.41 12.00
CA LEU A 15 -6.19 5.49 10.86
C LEU A 15 -5.55 4.14 11.16
N LEU A 16 -4.36 4.15 11.77
CA LEU A 16 -3.67 2.92 12.16
C LEU A 16 -4.52 2.11 13.15
N THR A 17 -5.09 2.77 14.17
CA THR A 17 -5.96 2.11 15.15
C THR A 17 -7.20 1.51 14.48
N ILE A 18 -7.85 2.22 13.55
CA ILE A 18 -9.02 1.70 12.82
C ILE A 18 -8.62 0.47 11.99
N VAL A 19 -7.53 0.54 11.23
CA VAL A 19 -7.05 -0.57 10.39
C VAL A 19 -6.75 -1.80 11.24
N LEU A 20 -5.99 -1.65 12.33
CA LEU A 20 -5.65 -2.76 13.22
C LEU A 20 -6.89 -3.37 13.87
N ASN A 21 -7.79 -2.56 14.42
CA ASN A 21 -9.03 -3.08 15.01
C ASN A 21 -9.87 -3.84 13.97
N CYS A 22 -10.10 -3.27 12.79
CA CYS A 22 -10.88 -3.95 11.75
C CYS A 22 -10.20 -5.23 11.25
N LEU A 23 -8.86 -5.25 11.24
CA LEU A 23 -8.09 -6.42 10.82
C LEU A 23 -8.19 -7.57 11.83
N TYR A 24 -8.15 -7.29 13.14
CA TYR A 24 -8.07 -8.33 14.18
C TYR A 24 -9.41 -8.71 14.82
N ILE A 25 -10.45 -7.85 14.80
CA ILE A 25 -11.73 -8.15 15.46
C ILE A 25 -12.47 -9.27 14.73
N ASN A 26 -12.83 -9.08 13.45
CA ASN A 26 -13.53 -10.10 12.68
C ASN A 26 -13.41 -9.88 11.17
N ASN A 27 -13.90 -10.85 10.38
CA ASN A 27 -13.82 -10.79 8.92
C ASN A 27 -14.78 -9.75 8.33
N TYR A 28 -15.92 -9.51 8.96
CA TYR A 28 -16.92 -8.55 8.48
C TYR A 28 -16.46 -7.11 8.67
N SER A 29 -15.83 -6.78 9.81
CA SER A 29 -15.28 -5.44 10.06
C SER A 29 -14.19 -5.08 9.03
N TRP A 30 -13.33 -6.06 8.70
CA TRP A 30 -12.32 -5.89 7.67
C TRP A 30 -12.94 -5.67 6.29
N LEU A 31 -13.93 -6.48 5.92
CA LEU A 31 -14.62 -6.35 4.64
C LEU A 31 -15.32 -4.99 4.50
N ILE A 32 -16.01 -4.53 5.55
CA ILE A 32 -16.66 -3.21 5.58
C ILE A 32 -15.62 -2.10 5.41
N LEU A 33 -14.47 -2.18 6.11
CA LEU A 33 -13.39 -1.20 5.96
C LEU A 33 -12.88 -1.16 4.52
N LEU A 34 -12.63 -2.32 3.90
CA LEU A 34 -12.18 -2.40 2.51
C LEU A 34 -13.18 -1.76 1.54
N PHE A 35 -14.48 -2.00 1.72
CA PHE A 35 -15.52 -1.37 0.89
C PHE A 35 -15.55 0.16 1.08
N VAL A 36 -15.52 0.64 2.32
CA VAL A 36 -15.55 2.08 2.61
C VAL A 36 -14.33 2.78 2.01
N VAL A 37 -13.14 2.24 2.25
CA VAL A 37 -11.89 2.79 1.73
C VAL A 37 -11.88 2.78 0.20
N SER A 38 -12.28 1.66 -0.42
CA SER A 38 -12.33 1.55 -1.88
C SER A 38 -13.34 2.51 -2.49
N PHE A 39 -14.51 2.68 -1.87
CA PHE A 39 -15.51 3.65 -2.33
C PHE A 39 -15.00 5.09 -2.29
N LEU A 40 -14.32 5.47 -1.20
CA LEU A 40 -13.72 6.80 -1.07
C LEU A 40 -12.59 7.02 -2.09
N CYS A 41 -11.75 6.01 -2.33
CA CYS A 41 -10.72 6.06 -3.37
C CYS A 41 -11.32 6.20 -4.77
N TRP A 42 -12.41 5.47 -5.04
CA TRP A 42 -13.12 5.62 -6.32
C TRP A 42 -13.67 7.03 -6.51
N LEU A 43 -14.28 7.63 -5.48
CA LEU A 43 -14.77 9.02 -5.55
C LEU A 43 -13.65 10.01 -5.83
N GLU A 44 -12.49 9.86 -5.17
CA GLU A 44 -11.33 10.72 -5.40
C GLU A 44 -10.79 10.54 -6.83
N PHE A 45 -10.65 9.30 -7.30
CA PHE A 45 -10.19 9.02 -8.67
C PHE A 45 -11.18 9.53 -9.71
N PHE A 46 -12.49 9.33 -9.50
CA PHE A 46 -13.55 9.87 -10.37
C PHE A 46 -13.43 11.40 -10.51
N ASN A 47 -13.19 12.10 -9.40
CA ASN A 47 -13.01 13.55 -9.42
C ASN A 47 -11.72 13.97 -10.16
N ILE A 48 -10.66 13.17 -10.13
CA ILE A 48 -9.46 13.39 -10.93
C ILE A 48 -9.79 13.24 -12.42
N VAL A 49 -10.41 12.11 -12.82
CA VAL A 49 -10.75 11.81 -14.20
C VAL A 49 -11.71 12.86 -14.80
N LYS A 50 -12.65 13.37 -14.00
CA LYS A 50 -13.55 14.44 -14.43
C LYS A 50 -12.80 15.70 -14.88
N LYS A 51 -11.68 16.04 -14.23
CA LYS A 51 -10.87 17.24 -14.52
C LYS A 51 -9.90 17.05 -15.70
N ILE A 52 -9.60 15.82 -16.09
CA ILE A 52 -8.70 15.56 -17.22
C ILE A 52 -9.40 15.92 -18.52
N LYS A 53 -8.68 16.59 -19.42
CA LYS A 53 -9.17 16.96 -20.75
C LYS A 53 -8.96 15.81 -21.76
N ILE A 54 -9.84 14.81 -21.71
CA ILE A 54 -9.87 13.66 -22.63
C ILE A 54 -11.31 13.38 -23.06
N ASN A 55 -11.48 12.54 -24.10
CA ASN A 55 -12.77 12.13 -24.61
C ASN A 55 -13.61 11.42 -23.53
N ILE A 56 -14.94 11.58 -23.62
CA ILE A 56 -15.89 11.01 -22.66
C ILE A 56 -15.78 9.49 -22.58
N ASN A 57 -15.55 8.81 -23.70
CA ASN A 57 -15.38 7.36 -23.75
C ASN A 57 -14.15 6.90 -22.96
N LEU A 58 -13.03 7.63 -23.09
CA LEU A 58 -11.81 7.33 -22.30
C LEU A 58 -12.03 7.59 -20.81
N LYS A 59 -12.80 8.62 -20.44
CA LYS A 59 -13.19 8.81 -19.02
C LYS A 59 -14.00 7.64 -18.50
N GLY A 60 -14.94 7.13 -19.31
CA GLY A 60 -15.71 5.93 -18.96
C GLY A 60 -14.81 4.71 -18.73
N ILE A 61 -13.90 4.44 -19.68
CA ILE A 61 -12.94 3.32 -19.56
C ILE A 61 -12.09 3.44 -18.30
N LEU A 62 -11.53 4.62 -18.00
CA LEU A 62 -10.72 4.83 -16.80
C LEU A 62 -11.52 4.63 -15.51
N ASN A 63 -12.78 5.06 -15.46
CA ASN A 63 -13.62 4.83 -14.29
C ASN A 63 -13.96 3.34 -14.12
N ILE A 64 -14.28 2.64 -15.21
CA ILE A 64 -14.56 1.19 -15.15
C ILE A 64 -13.31 0.43 -14.74
N SER A 65 -12.13 0.74 -15.29
CA SER A 65 -10.87 0.10 -14.91
C SER A 65 -10.51 0.34 -13.46
N SER A 66 -10.79 1.54 -12.91
CA SER A 66 -10.57 1.82 -11.48
C SER A 66 -11.49 1.00 -10.59
N ILE A 67 -12.76 0.82 -10.96
CA ILE A 67 -13.70 -0.04 -10.22
C ILE A 67 -13.21 -1.49 -10.23
N ILE A 68 -12.79 -2.01 -11.39
CA ILE A 68 -12.25 -3.38 -11.50
C ILE A 68 -11.02 -3.53 -10.59
N LEU A 69 -10.08 -2.60 -10.61
CA LEU A 69 -8.89 -2.63 -9.76
C LEU A 69 -9.25 -2.64 -8.27
N LEU A 70 -10.21 -1.80 -7.85
CA LEU A 70 -10.64 -1.74 -6.46
C LEU A 70 -11.38 -3.01 -6.03
N LEU A 71 -12.16 -3.64 -6.91
CA LEU A 71 -12.79 -4.94 -6.64
C LEU A 71 -11.74 -6.05 -6.50
N LEU A 72 -10.70 -6.04 -7.34
CA LEU A 72 -9.57 -6.97 -7.21
C LEU A 72 -8.81 -6.74 -5.90
N PHE A 73 -8.64 -5.49 -5.46
CA PHE A 73 -8.04 -5.14 -4.18
C PHE A 73 -8.88 -5.67 -3.00
N ILE A 74 -10.20 -5.44 -2.99
CA ILE A 74 -11.09 -5.96 -1.95
C ILE A 74 -11.01 -7.48 -1.91
N ASN A 75 -11.15 -8.14 -3.06
CA ASN A 75 -11.12 -9.61 -3.14
C ASN A 75 -9.80 -10.17 -2.62
N SER A 76 -8.66 -9.66 -3.08
CA SER A 76 -7.34 -10.16 -2.67
C SER A 76 -7.07 -9.91 -1.19
N ALA A 77 -7.30 -8.70 -0.67
CA ALA A 77 -7.09 -8.37 0.73
C ALA A 77 -8.01 -9.15 1.67
N TYR A 78 -9.25 -9.43 1.25
CA TYR A 78 -10.18 -10.24 2.02
C TYR A 78 -9.80 -11.73 2.00
N ARG A 79 -9.45 -12.26 0.83
CA ARG A 79 -9.01 -13.65 0.67
C ARG A 79 -7.75 -13.94 1.47
N ILE A 80 -6.71 -13.10 1.40
CA ILE A 80 -5.48 -13.27 2.18
C ILE A 80 -5.81 -13.38 3.68
N LYS A 81 -6.68 -12.51 4.20
CA LYS A 81 -7.07 -12.55 5.62
C LYS A 81 -7.74 -13.87 6.00
N ILE A 82 -8.62 -14.41 5.16
CA ILE A 82 -9.38 -15.63 5.47
C ILE A 82 -8.52 -16.89 5.32
N THR A 83 -7.71 -16.97 4.25
CA THR A 83 -6.96 -18.18 3.92
C THR A 83 -5.68 -18.31 4.73
N SER A 84 -5.11 -17.18 5.15
CA SER A 84 -3.81 -17.17 5.81
C SER A 84 -3.94 -16.71 7.27
N ALA A 85 -3.54 -15.50 7.57
CA ALA A 85 -3.67 -14.90 8.89
C ALA A 85 -3.74 -13.36 8.76
N PRO A 86 -4.34 -12.65 9.74
CA PRO A 86 -4.31 -11.18 9.77
C PRO A 86 -2.89 -10.61 9.69
N ASP A 87 -1.92 -11.31 10.30
CA ASP A 87 -0.52 -10.90 10.34
C ASP A 87 0.12 -10.79 8.97
N ILE A 88 -0.31 -11.60 8.00
CA ILE A 88 0.19 -11.52 6.63
C ILE A 88 -0.26 -10.22 5.95
N ILE A 89 -1.51 -9.80 6.14
CA ILE A 89 -1.97 -8.48 5.67
C ILE A 89 -1.15 -7.37 6.33
N LEU A 90 -0.95 -7.45 7.65
CA LEU A 90 -0.13 -6.48 8.37
C LEU A 90 1.29 -6.43 7.81
N PHE A 91 1.91 -7.58 7.55
CA PHE A 91 3.23 -7.69 6.93
C PHE A 91 3.27 -6.99 5.57
N LEU A 92 2.32 -7.30 4.66
CA LEU A 92 2.25 -6.69 3.33
C LEU A 92 2.09 -5.17 3.40
N LEU A 93 1.24 -4.68 4.32
CA LEU A 93 1.07 -3.23 4.55
C LEU A 93 2.36 -2.59 5.06
N LEU A 94 3.07 -3.23 6.00
CA LEU A 94 4.34 -2.73 6.52
C LEU A 94 5.41 -2.68 5.44
N VAL A 95 5.51 -3.68 4.57
CA VAL A 95 6.45 -3.68 3.45
C VAL A 95 6.22 -2.47 2.53
N CYS A 96 4.96 -2.17 2.19
CA CYS A 96 4.63 -0.99 1.38
C CYS A 96 4.99 0.31 2.11
N ILE A 97 4.63 0.45 3.40
CA ILE A 97 4.93 1.64 4.21
C ILE A 97 6.45 1.86 4.33
N PHE A 98 7.21 0.81 4.65
CA PHE A 98 8.67 0.91 4.76
C PHE A 98 9.33 1.20 3.42
N SER A 99 8.80 0.67 2.32
CA SER A 99 9.22 1.03 0.96
C SER A 99 9.08 2.54 0.72
N ASP A 100 7.95 3.14 1.07
CA ASP A 100 7.72 4.59 0.90
C ASP A 100 8.63 5.42 1.81
N ILE A 101 8.83 4.99 3.07
CA ILE A 101 9.76 5.63 4.00
C ILE A 101 11.19 5.59 3.44
N GLY A 102 11.63 4.44 2.96
CA GLY A 102 12.96 4.26 2.37
C GLY A 102 13.16 5.15 1.14
N GLY A 103 12.15 5.20 0.26
CA GLY A 103 12.15 6.08 -0.91
C GLY A 103 12.29 7.55 -0.54
N TYR A 104 11.57 7.99 0.47
CA TYR A 104 11.64 9.37 0.96
C TYR A 104 12.97 9.67 1.67
N VAL A 105 13.40 8.84 2.61
CA VAL A 105 14.60 9.06 3.42
C VAL A 105 15.85 9.05 2.53
N VAL A 106 16.06 7.97 1.76
CA VAL A 106 17.24 7.82 0.91
C VAL A 106 17.22 8.82 -0.24
N GLY A 107 16.05 9.07 -0.83
CA GLY A 107 15.90 10.06 -1.89
C GLY A 107 16.21 11.49 -1.44
N LYS A 108 15.90 11.83 -0.18
CA LYS A 108 16.19 13.15 0.38
C LYS A 108 17.64 13.30 0.86
N THR A 109 18.23 12.24 1.42
CA THR A 109 19.61 12.29 1.96
C THR A 109 20.66 12.18 0.88
N ILE A 110 20.51 11.24 -0.06
CA ILE A 110 21.47 10.99 -1.14
C ILE A 110 21.17 11.86 -2.36
N GLY A 111 19.87 12.09 -2.67
CA GLY A 111 19.46 12.86 -3.84
C GLY A 111 19.82 12.15 -5.16
N GLY A 112 20.24 12.91 -6.16
CA GLY A 112 20.72 12.39 -7.44
C GLY A 112 19.71 12.55 -8.58
N LYS A 113 19.86 11.74 -9.64
CA LYS A 113 19.03 11.82 -10.85
C LYS A 113 17.55 11.56 -10.53
N LYS A 114 16.67 12.36 -11.11
CA LYS A 114 15.22 12.20 -10.99
C LYS A 114 14.79 10.88 -11.63
N LEU A 115 13.89 10.16 -10.97
CA LEU A 115 13.38 8.89 -11.46
C LEU A 115 12.49 9.08 -12.70
N THR A 116 11.58 10.06 -12.66
CA THR A 116 10.66 10.36 -13.75
C THR A 116 10.37 11.86 -13.84
N LYS A 117 9.91 12.31 -15.03
CA LYS A 117 9.40 13.67 -15.23
C LYS A 117 8.03 13.89 -14.55
N ILE A 118 7.28 12.82 -14.30
CA ILE A 118 5.92 12.83 -13.72
C ILE A 118 5.96 13.22 -12.24
N SER A 119 6.93 12.68 -11.50
CA SER A 119 7.12 12.96 -10.08
C SER A 119 8.55 13.48 -9.85
N PRO A 120 8.77 14.81 -9.96
CA PRO A 120 10.11 15.41 -9.93
C PRO A 120 10.82 15.29 -8.56
N ASN A 121 10.09 14.89 -7.52
CA ASN A 121 10.66 14.67 -6.18
C ASN A 121 11.18 13.25 -5.99
N LYS A 122 10.84 12.30 -6.87
CA LYS A 122 11.37 10.93 -6.81
C LYS A 122 12.73 10.84 -7.51
N THR A 123 13.69 10.22 -6.82
CA THR A 123 15.07 10.02 -7.30
C THR A 123 15.37 8.55 -7.54
N MET A 124 16.38 8.26 -8.34
CA MET A 124 16.87 6.89 -8.55
C MET A 124 17.41 6.27 -7.25
N SER A 125 18.16 7.06 -6.46
CA SER A 125 18.61 6.64 -5.12
C SER A 125 17.44 6.33 -4.18
N GLY A 126 16.37 7.13 -4.23
CA GLY A 126 15.14 6.87 -3.48
C GLY A 126 14.49 5.55 -3.87
N SER A 127 14.40 5.23 -5.17
CA SER A 127 13.87 3.94 -5.63
C SER A 127 14.68 2.75 -5.09
N LEU A 128 16.02 2.85 -5.09
CA LEU A 128 16.88 1.83 -4.45
C LEU A 128 16.65 1.76 -2.94
N GLY A 129 16.49 2.92 -2.28
CA GLY A 129 16.14 3.00 -0.87
C GLY A 129 14.81 2.32 -0.55
N SER A 130 13.80 2.44 -1.43
CA SER A 130 12.53 1.73 -1.29
C SER A 130 12.72 0.21 -1.25
N PHE A 131 13.54 -0.35 -2.15
CA PHE A 131 13.84 -1.79 -2.14
C PHE A 131 14.56 -2.24 -0.87
N LEU A 132 15.56 -1.48 -0.41
CA LEU A 132 16.30 -1.82 0.80
C LEU A 132 15.42 -1.78 2.05
N PHE A 133 14.61 -0.72 2.19
CA PHE A 133 13.74 -0.57 3.35
C PHE A 133 12.56 -1.55 3.35
N SER A 134 12.12 -2.02 2.20
CA SER A 134 11.07 -3.04 2.10
C SER A 134 11.45 -4.37 2.78
N LEU A 135 12.74 -4.61 3.03
CA LEU A 135 13.22 -5.80 3.72
C LEU A 135 13.14 -5.67 5.28
N PHE A 136 13.01 -4.46 5.82
CA PHE A 136 12.97 -4.29 7.29
C PHE A 136 11.82 -5.04 7.97
N PRO A 137 10.58 -5.04 7.45
CA PRO A 137 9.49 -5.80 8.06
C PRO A 137 9.80 -7.29 8.20
N SER A 138 10.50 -7.90 7.24
CA SER A 138 10.86 -9.33 7.33
C SER A 138 11.77 -9.60 8.55
N GLY A 139 12.74 -8.73 8.80
CA GLY A 139 13.58 -8.82 10.00
C GLY A 139 12.78 -8.66 11.29
N ILE A 140 11.85 -7.69 11.33
CA ILE A 140 10.97 -7.47 12.50
C ILE A 140 10.12 -8.73 12.77
N PHE A 141 9.50 -9.30 11.75
CA PHE A 141 8.65 -10.48 11.91
C PHE A 141 9.42 -11.71 12.34
N ILE A 142 10.67 -11.90 11.87
CA ILE A 142 11.54 -12.99 12.31
C ILE A 142 11.88 -12.83 13.79
N ILE A 143 12.30 -11.64 14.22
CA ILE A 143 12.63 -11.37 15.62
C ILE A 143 11.40 -11.60 16.51
N LEU A 144 10.23 -11.10 16.12
CA LEU A 144 9.00 -11.31 16.86
C LEU A 144 8.64 -12.79 16.95
N TYR A 145 8.80 -13.55 15.86
CA TYR A 145 8.57 -14.99 15.84
C TYR A 145 9.51 -15.73 16.80
N GLU A 146 10.80 -15.42 16.80
CA GLU A 146 11.78 -16.05 17.71
C GLU A 146 11.49 -15.74 19.18
N ILE A 147 11.05 -14.50 19.49
CA ILE A 147 10.67 -14.11 20.85
C ILE A 147 9.38 -14.81 21.28
N THR A 148 8.40 -14.92 20.40
CA THR A 148 7.06 -15.49 20.73
C THR A 148 7.00 -16.99 20.65
N LYS A 149 8.03 -17.68 20.17
CA LYS A 149 8.16 -19.14 20.31
C LYS A 149 8.00 -19.62 21.76
N LEU A 150 8.24 -18.76 22.74
CA LEU A 150 8.05 -19.04 24.17
C LEU A 150 6.57 -19.05 24.60
N ASP A 151 5.69 -18.35 23.86
CA ASP A 151 4.25 -18.28 24.15
C ASP A 151 3.47 -18.29 22.84
N ASN A 152 2.74 -19.35 22.56
CA ASN A 152 1.91 -19.62 21.37
C ASN A 152 0.82 -18.54 21.05
N PHE A 153 1.05 -17.28 21.42
CA PHE A 153 -0.02 -16.28 21.52
C PHE A 153 -0.21 -15.35 20.32
N LEU A 154 0.80 -15.09 19.50
CA LEU A 154 0.70 -14.06 18.44
C LEU A 154 0.77 -14.56 17.00
N PHE A 155 1.33 -15.73 16.76
CA PHE A 155 1.47 -16.24 15.39
C PHE A 155 0.87 -17.64 15.27
N SER A 156 -0.33 -17.69 14.72
CA SER A 156 -1.03 -18.95 14.46
C SER A 156 -0.30 -19.77 13.38
N SER A 157 0.26 -20.89 13.83
CA SER A 157 0.39 -22.17 13.14
C SER A 157 1.43 -22.42 12.04
N LYS A 158 2.21 -21.48 11.52
CA LYS A 158 3.32 -21.85 10.62
C LYS A 158 4.57 -20.99 10.92
N PRO A 159 5.76 -21.60 11.02
CA PRO A 159 6.99 -20.83 11.22
C PRO A 159 7.21 -19.91 10.00
N PHE A 160 7.50 -18.64 10.31
CA PHE A 160 7.91 -17.66 9.32
C PHE A 160 9.34 -18.00 8.89
N TYR A 161 9.49 -18.95 7.97
CA TYR A 161 10.81 -19.33 7.48
C TYR A 161 11.40 -18.21 6.65
N PHE A 162 12.65 -17.87 6.94
CA PHE A 162 13.45 -16.98 6.12
C PHE A 162 13.89 -17.75 4.87
N GLU A 163 12.97 -17.95 3.95
CA GLU A 163 13.27 -18.45 2.63
C GLU A 163 13.61 -17.27 1.70
N ASN A 164 14.43 -17.53 0.70
CA ASN A 164 14.74 -16.55 -0.35
C ASN A 164 13.47 -15.96 -1.00
N SER A 165 12.35 -16.67 -0.93
CA SER A 165 11.02 -16.25 -1.36
C SER A 165 10.52 -14.98 -0.69
N ILE A 166 10.85 -14.71 0.60
CA ILE A 166 10.45 -13.48 1.31
C ILE A 166 11.16 -12.26 0.74
N ILE A 167 12.44 -12.38 0.47
CA ILE A 167 13.22 -11.28 -0.11
C ILE A 167 12.65 -10.90 -1.46
N ILE A 168 12.37 -11.91 -2.31
CA ILE A 168 11.75 -11.70 -3.61
C ILE A 168 10.38 -11.04 -3.46
N LEU A 169 9.57 -11.51 -2.51
CA LEU A 169 8.25 -10.93 -2.21
C LEU A 169 8.36 -9.45 -1.83
N CYS A 170 9.24 -9.09 -0.88
CA CYS A 170 9.42 -7.71 -0.44
C CYS A 170 9.85 -6.79 -1.60
N ILE A 171 10.78 -7.26 -2.44
CA ILE A 171 11.25 -6.51 -3.62
C ILE A 171 10.12 -6.34 -4.63
N LEU A 172 9.37 -7.40 -4.94
CA LEU A 172 8.23 -7.35 -5.87
C LEU A 172 7.12 -6.42 -5.36
N LEU A 173 6.77 -6.52 -4.07
CA LEU A 173 5.81 -5.59 -3.44
C LEU A 173 6.27 -4.14 -3.56
N SER A 174 7.52 -3.85 -3.19
CA SER A 174 8.09 -2.52 -3.31
C SER A 174 8.07 -2.01 -4.75
N PHE A 175 8.40 -2.86 -5.71
CA PHE A 175 8.38 -2.51 -7.14
C PHE A 175 6.97 -2.14 -7.61
N VAL A 176 5.98 -2.99 -7.32
CA VAL A 176 4.59 -2.74 -7.73
C VAL A 176 4.02 -1.52 -7.01
N CYS A 177 4.33 -1.34 -5.72
CA CYS A 177 3.94 -0.17 -4.93
C CYS A 177 4.47 1.12 -5.57
N GLN A 178 5.75 1.17 -5.95
CA GLN A 178 6.34 2.32 -6.64
C GLN A 178 5.68 2.62 -7.98
N ILE A 179 5.32 1.59 -8.76
CA ILE A 179 4.59 1.75 -10.03
C ILE A 179 3.20 2.31 -9.78
N GLY A 180 2.47 1.77 -8.80
CA GLY A 180 1.13 2.22 -8.43
C GLY A 180 1.10 3.71 -8.08
N ASP A 181 2.00 4.17 -7.21
CA ASP A 181 2.14 5.58 -6.86
C ASP A 181 2.50 6.44 -8.11
N LEU A 182 3.35 5.96 -9.01
CA LEU A 182 3.66 6.67 -10.25
C LEU A 182 2.42 6.79 -11.16
N ILE A 183 1.60 5.76 -11.27
CA ILE A 183 0.36 5.77 -12.07
C ILE A 183 -0.60 6.81 -11.51
N ILE A 184 -0.89 6.79 -10.22
CA ILE A 184 -1.79 7.77 -9.59
C ILE A 184 -1.20 9.18 -9.69
N SER A 185 0.11 9.33 -9.47
CA SER A 185 0.81 10.61 -9.66
C SER A 185 0.66 11.15 -11.07
N TYR A 186 0.72 10.29 -12.10
CA TYR A 186 0.50 10.67 -13.50
C TYR A 186 -0.90 11.26 -13.72
N PHE A 187 -1.95 10.58 -13.24
CA PHE A 187 -3.32 11.09 -13.36
C PHE A 187 -3.51 12.41 -12.60
N LYS A 188 -2.92 12.57 -11.41
CA LYS A 188 -2.93 13.85 -10.68
C LYS A 188 -2.33 14.98 -11.54
N ARG A 189 -1.19 14.75 -12.20
CA ARG A 189 -0.55 15.77 -13.06
C ARG A 189 -1.38 16.09 -14.30
N MET A 190 -1.99 15.09 -14.94
CA MET A 190 -2.92 15.32 -16.05
C MET A 190 -4.11 16.20 -15.64
N ALA A 191 -4.61 16.02 -14.43
CA ALA A 191 -5.69 16.83 -13.84
C ALA A 191 -5.21 18.17 -13.25
N LYS A 192 -3.91 18.48 -13.32
CA LYS A 192 -3.26 19.64 -12.69
C LYS A 192 -3.49 19.72 -11.17
N LEU A 193 -3.57 18.56 -10.53
CA LEU A 193 -3.72 18.43 -9.08
C LEU A 193 -2.39 18.02 -8.43
N LYS A 194 -2.24 18.39 -7.15
CA LYS A 194 -1.16 17.91 -6.29
C LYS A 194 -1.59 16.70 -5.47
N ASP A 195 -2.76 16.80 -4.85
CA ASP A 195 -3.33 15.79 -3.97
C ASP A 195 -4.65 15.29 -4.56
N THR A 196 -5.06 14.05 -4.24
CA THR A 196 -6.27 13.42 -4.78
C THR A 196 -7.55 13.99 -4.16
N GLY A 197 -7.46 14.40 -2.88
CA GLY A 197 -8.59 14.92 -2.11
C GLY A 197 -8.16 15.73 -0.90
N LYS A 198 -9.13 16.02 -0.01
CA LYS A 198 -8.95 16.72 1.27
C LYS A 198 -9.64 15.99 2.42
N ILE A 199 -9.93 14.71 2.25
CA ILE A 199 -10.69 13.92 3.22
C ILE A 199 -9.90 13.74 4.52
N LEU A 200 -8.57 13.56 4.41
CA LEU A 200 -7.70 13.37 5.58
C LEU A 200 -7.07 14.69 6.03
N PRO A 201 -7.41 15.21 7.23
CA PRO A 201 -6.84 16.44 7.74
C PRO A 201 -5.32 16.40 7.83
N GLY A 202 -4.64 17.28 7.08
CA GLY A 202 -3.18 17.35 7.01
C GLY A 202 -2.50 16.31 6.12
N HIS A 203 -3.26 15.34 5.55
CA HIS A 203 -2.72 14.24 4.73
C HIS A 203 -3.19 14.22 3.27
N GLY A 204 -4.16 15.06 2.88
CA GLY A 204 -4.72 15.05 1.52
C GLY A 204 -5.86 14.04 1.35
N GLY A 205 -5.84 13.26 0.28
CA GLY A 205 -6.82 12.21 0.02
C GLY A 205 -6.46 10.86 0.64
N ILE A 206 -7.45 9.96 0.68
CA ILE A 206 -7.25 8.56 1.07
C ILE A 206 -6.45 7.85 -0.01
N LEU A 207 -6.75 8.11 -1.28
CA LEU A 207 -6.04 7.53 -2.41
C LEU A 207 -4.56 7.90 -2.41
N ASP A 208 -4.18 9.09 -1.91
CA ASP A 208 -2.77 9.49 -1.75
C ASP A 208 -2.00 8.65 -0.70
N ARG A 209 -2.68 7.83 0.11
CA ARG A 209 -2.09 7.01 1.17
C ARG A 209 -2.00 5.53 0.83
N ILE A 210 -2.80 5.09 -0.12
CA ILE A 210 -2.85 3.68 -0.48
C ILE A 210 -2.68 3.46 -1.99
N ASP A 211 -2.24 4.49 -2.72
CA ASP A 211 -2.04 4.46 -4.17
C ASP A 211 -1.12 3.33 -4.65
N GLY A 212 -0.03 3.04 -3.92
CA GLY A 212 0.80 1.86 -4.18
C GLY A 212 0.18 0.56 -3.71
N ILE A 213 -0.48 0.56 -2.54
CA ILE A 213 -1.05 -0.63 -1.88
C ILE A 213 -2.16 -1.26 -2.73
N ILE A 214 -3.02 -0.44 -3.35
CA ILE A 214 -4.13 -0.88 -4.21
C ILE A 214 -3.63 -1.73 -5.39
N PHE A 215 -2.42 -1.50 -5.87
CA PHE A 215 -1.81 -2.30 -6.93
C PHE A 215 -1.01 -3.48 -6.37
N ALA A 216 -0.28 -3.26 -5.27
CA ALA A 216 0.65 -4.24 -4.72
C ALA A 216 -0.07 -5.49 -4.17
N ILE A 217 -1.12 -5.33 -3.37
CA ILE A 217 -1.84 -6.46 -2.75
C ILE A 217 -2.47 -7.38 -3.80
N PRO A 218 -3.24 -6.89 -4.80
CA PRO A 218 -3.77 -7.77 -5.85
C PRO A 218 -2.66 -8.45 -6.66
N ALA A 219 -1.64 -7.69 -7.05
CA ALA A 219 -0.55 -8.25 -7.86
C ALA A 219 0.11 -9.45 -7.17
N ILE A 220 0.46 -9.33 -5.89
CA ILE A 220 1.08 -10.42 -5.12
C ILE A 220 0.11 -11.57 -4.92
N TYR A 221 -1.14 -11.32 -4.57
CA TYR A 221 -2.14 -12.37 -4.39
C TYR A 221 -2.31 -13.22 -5.65
N TYR A 222 -2.50 -12.59 -6.81
CA TYR A 222 -2.69 -13.31 -8.05
C TYR A 222 -1.41 -13.96 -8.56
N LEU A 223 -0.25 -13.30 -8.43
CA LEU A 223 1.03 -13.92 -8.75
C LEU A 223 1.28 -15.19 -7.93
N ASN A 224 0.96 -15.15 -6.64
CA ASN A 224 1.09 -16.32 -5.79
C ASN A 224 0.15 -17.45 -6.19
N ASN A 225 -1.13 -17.16 -6.46
CA ASN A 225 -2.11 -18.16 -6.85
C ASN A 225 -1.79 -18.85 -8.20
N TYR A 226 -1.20 -18.10 -9.15
CA TYR A 226 -0.86 -18.66 -10.47
C TYR A 226 0.51 -19.35 -10.52
N PHE A 227 1.48 -18.85 -9.78
CA PHE A 227 2.87 -19.32 -9.90
C PHE A 227 3.36 -20.07 -8.66
N GLY A 228 2.60 -20.09 -7.57
CA GLY A 228 3.00 -20.77 -6.33
C GLY A 228 4.32 -20.25 -5.74
N ILE A 229 4.63 -18.95 -5.97
CA ILE A 229 5.93 -18.37 -5.63
C ILE A 229 6.11 -18.28 -4.11
N ILE A 230 5.01 -18.26 -3.36
CA ILE A 230 5.03 -18.00 -1.92
C ILE A 230 4.14 -19.04 -1.23
N TRP A 231 4.72 -19.88 -0.42
CA TRP A 231 4.07 -21.01 0.27
C TRP A 231 3.14 -20.60 1.43
N TRP A 232 2.79 -19.32 1.58
CA TRP A 232 2.15 -18.76 2.78
C TRP A 232 0.70 -18.34 2.61
N PHE A 233 0.16 -18.45 1.43
CA PHE A 233 -1.25 -18.15 1.15
C PHE A 233 -2.08 -19.41 1.00
#